data_63014d768c89c4128c7cc11ce453295e
#
_entry.id   63014d768c89c4128c7cc11ce453295e
#
_cell.length_a   1.000
_cell.length_b   1.000
_cell.length_c   1.000
_cell.angle_alpha   90.00
_cell.angle_beta   90.00
_cell.angle_gamma   90.00
#
_symmetry.space_group_name_H-M   'P 1'
#
loop_
_entity.id
_entity.type
_entity.pdbx_description
1 polymer ?
#
loop_
_entity_poly.entity_id
_entity_poly.type
_entity_poly.pdbx_seq_one_letter_code
_entity_poly.pdbx_strand_id
1 'polypeptide(L)'
;MREFLLLLAIFASLFAAQDEIQDALADEPKFESNIIKNQSLSNIPPAKITYINLEPEFCDISCLNELVKSDMLASFMARFEPAKIDDSALLELYTSLGGEAVLKLDGAQKIAVIIPQKIIKSYANVVSNAVLAYILKQEANVEVKFINSNDESLQSLQNALQTARSEGFSYFIAALTQSGANTINSLILSTELIYIPSVHSSFVLNPKPNLIFGGVDYKAQISALLAFANEKIVAFDDGSVLAQKLNEYVRMQSTDYYETSITGKDINLNNTLNKKSKFDGASIFLNIPIVKASLVATQMRGFEIKPYALLSTQINFLPNVFSAITQRDRQNLFIANSLNPVDEAFLGLGELFDVDFRYSHIGYSSALGAEYIYTNFINKNANKFFTQSVENSQVLYDVKIYDAKGEQFDQASQGFLLDQNSTMGI
;
A
#
# COMPACT_ATOMS: atom_id res chain seq x y z
N MET A 1 12.74 -35.82 12.41
CA MET A 1 11.26 -35.70 12.50
C MET A 1 10.80 -34.55 13.40
N ARG A 2 11.37 -34.38 14.60
CA ARG A 2 10.92 -33.34 15.55
C ARG A 2 11.29 -31.91 15.09
N GLU A 3 12.43 -31.75 14.47
CA GLU A 3 12.86 -30.45 13.92
C GLU A 3 12.15 -30.07 12.61
N PHE A 4 11.76 -31.07 11.83
CA PHE A 4 10.96 -30.87 10.61
C PHE A 4 9.53 -30.44 10.92
N LEU A 5 8.94 -30.97 12.00
CA LEU A 5 7.63 -30.55 12.51
C LEU A 5 7.65 -29.14 13.12
N LEU A 6 8.77 -28.72 13.72
CA LEU A 6 8.93 -27.36 14.24
C LEU A 6 9.05 -26.34 13.10
N LEU A 7 9.79 -26.66 12.04
CA LEU A 7 9.87 -25.83 10.84
C LEU A 7 8.51 -25.70 10.13
N LEU A 8 7.75 -26.79 10.02
CA LEU A 8 6.39 -26.74 9.46
C LEU A 8 5.43 -25.92 10.33
N ALA A 9 5.57 -25.96 11.66
CA ALA A 9 4.74 -25.16 12.57
C ALA A 9 5.08 -23.66 12.50
N ILE A 10 6.35 -23.29 12.32
CA ILE A 10 6.80 -21.91 12.13
C ILE A 10 6.34 -21.40 10.76
N PHE A 11 6.41 -22.22 9.71
CA PHE A 11 5.87 -21.86 8.41
C PHE A 11 4.35 -21.67 8.43
N ALA A 12 3.62 -22.55 9.08
CA ALA A 12 2.16 -22.43 9.20
C ALA A 12 1.74 -21.18 9.99
N SER A 13 2.51 -20.76 10.99
CA SER A 13 2.22 -19.55 11.76
C SER A 13 2.53 -18.25 10.98
N LEU A 14 3.56 -18.25 10.11
CA LEU A 14 3.86 -17.13 9.22
C LEU A 14 2.77 -16.93 8.16
N PHE A 15 2.22 -18.02 7.61
CA PHE A 15 1.15 -17.94 6.62
C PHE A 15 -0.21 -17.56 7.22
N ALA A 16 -0.53 -18.05 8.43
CA ALA A 16 -1.75 -17.64 9.13
C ALA A 16 -1.75 -16.14 9.46
N ALA A 17 -0.58 -15.58 9.77
CA ALA A 17 -0.45 -14.15 10.01
C ALA A 17 -0.62 -13.30 8.73
N GLN A 18 -0.22 -13.82 7.57
CA GLN A 18 -0.41 -13.17 6.29
C GLN A 18 -1.90 -13.17 5.88
N ASP A 19 -2.60 -14.29 6.06
CA ASP A 19 -4.02 -14.41 5.78
C ASP A 19 -4.87 -13.50 6.69
N GLU A 20 -4.52 -13.39 7.98
CA GLU A 20 -5.28 -12.57 8.93
C GLU A 20 -5.09 -11.05 8.71
N ILE A 21 -3.96 -10.61 8.16
CA ILE A 21 -3.78 -9.19 7.81
C ILE A 21 -4.50 -8.87 6.49
N GLN A 22 -4.53 -9.81 5.57
CA GLN A 22 -5.33 -9.67 4.36
C GLN A 22 -6.82 -9.60 4.68
N ASP A 23 -7.31 -10.42 5.63
CA ASP A 23 -8.70 -10.37 6.10
C ASP A 23 -9.01 -9.08 6.88
N ALA A 24 -8.05 -8.58 7.67
CA ALA A 24 -8.22 -7.33 8.41
C ALA A 24 -8.16 -6.06 7.51
N LEU A 25 -7.53 -6.14 6.33
CA LEU A 25 -7.56 -5.06 5.33
C LEU A 25 -8.91 -4.93 4.63
N ALA A 26 -9.86 -5.77 4.92
CA ALA A 26 -10.95 -6.04 4.02
C ALA A 26 -12.37 -6.10 4.58
N ASP A 27 -12.60 -5.82 5.85
CA ASP A 27 -13.96 -5.63 6.36
C ASP A 27 -14.57 -4.33 5.81
N GLU A 28 -15.15 -4.40 4.60
CA GLU A 28 -16.00 -3.34 4.05
C GLU A 28 -17.44 -3.45 4.58
N PRO A 29 -18.06 -2.36 5.04
CA PRO A 29 -19.50 -2.31 5.19
C PRO A 29 -20.14 -2.43 3.80
N LYS A 30 -21.11 -3.32 3.64
CA LYS A 30 -21.94 -3.44 2.44
C LYS A 30 -22.69 -2.13 2.20
N PHE A 31 -22.16 -1.27 1.35
CA PHE A 31 -22.90 -0.14 0.82
C PHE A 31 -23.59 -0.56 -0.48
N GLU A 32 -24.90 -0.55 -0.48
CA GLU A 32 -25.70 -0.60 -1.72
C GLU A 32 -25.39 0.65 -2.54
N SER A 33 -24.75 0.45 -3.68
CA SER A 33 -24.41 1.52 -4.61
C SER A 33 -25.62 1.93 -5.42
N ASN A 34 -26.29 2.99 -5.04
CA ASN A 34 -27.07 3.78 -5.98
C ASN A 34 -26.11 4.65 -6.81
N ILE A 35 -25.49 4.07 -7.83
CA ILE A 35 -24.70 4.81 -8.80
C ILE A 35 -25.65 5.46 -9.77
N ILE A 36 -25.77 6.76 -9.68
CA ILE A 36 -26.35 7.61 -10.74
C ILE A 36 -25.46 7.44 -11.99
N LYS A 37 -26.03 6.80 -13.02
CA LYS A 37 -25.46 6.82 -14.36
C LYS A 37 -25.62 8.23 -14.92
N ASN A 38 -24.51 8.80 -15.33
CA ASN A 38 -24.24 9.80 -16.36
C ASN A 38 -23.39 10.95 -15.87
N GLN A 39 -22.14 11.00 -16.36
CA GLN A 39 -21.71 12.09 -17.24
C GLN A 39 -20.26 11.84 -17.61
N SER A 40 -19.96 11.87 -18.90
CA SER A 40 -18.61 11.94 -19.44
C SER A 40 -17.94 13.21 -18.88
N LEU A 41 -17.18 13.06 -17.79
CA LEU A 41 -16.31 14.11 -17.32
C LEU A 41 -15.19 14.29 -18.34
N SER A 42 -15.13 15.46 -18.94
CA SER A 42 -14.05 15.91 -19.80
C SER A 42 -12.71 15.66 -19.08
N ASN A 43 -11.70 15.20 -19.80
CA ASN A 43 -10.32 15.02 -19.34
C ASN A 43 -9.59 16.37 -19.06
N ILE A 44 -10.30 17.37 -18.59
CA ILE A 44 -9.73 18.65 -18.18
C ILE A 44 -9.45 18.53 -16.70
N PRO A 45 -8.18 18.59 -16.25
CA PRO A 45 -7.88 18.62 -14.84
C PRO A 45 -8.61 19.78 -14.18
N PRO A 46 -9.12 19.65 -12.96
CA PRO A 46 -9.80 20.71 -12.26
C PRO A 46 -8.89 21.97 -12.23
N ALA A 47 -9.43 23.11 -12.60
CA ALA A 47 -8.69 24.36 -12.61
C ALA A 47 -8.20 24.65 -11.18
N LYS A 48 -6.90 24.81 -10.99
CA LYS A 48 -6.34 25.25 -9.71
C LYS A 48 -6.70 26.71 -9.50
N ILE A 49 -7.58 26.98 -8.54
CA ILE A 49 -7.94 28.35 -8.16
C ILE A 49 -6.77 28.91 -7.34
N THR A 50 -6.24 30.06 -7.77
CA THR A 50 -5.21 30.79 -7.03
C THR A 50 -5.84 32.03 -6.42
N TYR A 51 -5.82 32.13 -5.10
CA TYR A 51 -6.28 33.31 -4.37
C TYR A 51 -5.10 34.28 -4.17
N ILE A 52 -5.28 35.55 -4.55
CA ILE A 52 -4.24 36.56 -4.45
C ILE A 52 -4.67 37.61 -3.42
N ASN A 53 -3.86 37.80 -2.39
CA ASN A 53 -4.06 38.87 -1.42
C ASN A 53 -3.66 40.22 -2.06
N LEU A 54 -4.63 41.09 -2.22
CA LEU A 54 -4.41 42.47 -2.74
C LEU A 54 -4.35 43.50 -1.60
N GLU A 55 -4.59 43.10 -0.37
CA GLU A 55 -4.57 43.99 0.79
C GLU A 55 -3.19 44.01 1.43
N PRO A 56 -2.58 45.18 1.66
CA PRO A 56 -1.22 45.30 2.19
C PRO A 56 -1.13 44.97 3.69
N GLU A 57 -2.24 45.04 4.41
CA GLU A 57 -2.29 44.82 5.86
C GLU A 57 -2.47 43.36 6.24
N PHE A 58 -1.76 42.93 7.29
CA PHE A 58 -1.91 41.60 7.83
C PHE A 58 -3.30 41.42 8.45
N CYS A 59 -3.99 40.35 8.09
CA CYS A 59 -5.29 40.00 8.63
C CYS A 59 -5.11 39.04 9.81
N ASP A 60 -5.32 39.54 11.02
CA ASP A 60 -5.24 38.75 12.26
C ASP A 60 -6.47 37.84 12.43
N ILE A 61 -6.50 37.07 13.53
CA ILE A 61 -7.60 36.14 13.85
C ILE A 61 -8.97 36.86 13.89
N SER A 62 -9.02 38.10 14.38
CA SER A 62 -10.27 38.87 14.45
C SER A 62 -10.76 39.24 13.07
N CYS A 63 -9.86 39.74 12.21
CA CYS A 63 -10.10 40.07 10.82
C CYS A 63 -10.57 38.82 10.03
N LEU A 64 -9.90 37.69 10.17
CA LEU A 64 -10.25 36.44 9.50
C LEU A 64 -11.64 35.93 9.94
N ASN A 65 -11.96 35.99 11.21
CA ASN A 65 -13.28 35.62 11.73
C ASN A 65 -14.38 36.53 11.17
N GLU A 66 -14.11 37.80 10.98
CA GLU A 66 -15.06 38.75 10.39
C GLU A 66 -15.31 38.44 8.90
N LEU A 67 -14.26 38.10 8.14
CA LEU A 67 -14.40 37.63 6.76
C LEU A 67 -15.26 36.36 6.66
N VAL A 68 -15.05 35.40 7.53
CA VAL A 68 -15.84 34.17 7.59
C VAL A 68 -17.30 34.45 7.94
N LYS A 69 -17.57 35.28 8.96
CA LYS A 69 -18.93 35.67 9.36
C LYS A 69 -19.68 36.44 8.26
N SER A 70 -18.95 37.17 7.44
CA SER A 70 -19.50 37.96 6.31
C SER A 70 -19.59 37.14 5.02
N ASP A 71 -19.34 35.83 5.06
CA ASP A 71 -19.33 34.92 3.90
C ASP A 71 -18.33 35.33 2.80
N MET A 72 -17.28 36.06 3.16
CA MET A 72 -16.22 36.53 2.26
C MET A 72 -15.10 35.47 2.13
N LEU A 73 -15.47 34.26 1.76
CA LEU A 73 -14.57 33.10 1.76
C LEU A 73 -13.38 33.25 0.80
N ALA A 74 -13.56 33.92 -0.33
CA ALA A 74 -12.46 34.18 -1.27
C ALA A 74 -11.39 35.14 -0.66
N SER A 75 -11.84 36.16 0.06
CA SER A 75 -10.96 37.08 0.80
C SER A 75 -10.29 36.39 1.97
N PHE A 76 -11.01 35.51 2.67
CA PHE A 76 -10.45 34.65 3.71
C PHE A 76 -9.34 33.78 3.13
N MET A 77 -9.59 33.07 2.02
CA MET A 77 -8.59 32.20 1.36
C MET A 77 -7.36 32.97 0.89
N ALA A 78 -7.55 34.20 0.41
CA ALA A 78 -6.44 35.06 -0.05
C ALA A 78 -5.57 35.61 1.10
N ARG A 79 -6.18 35.86 2.26
CA ARG A 79 -5.55 36.56 3.39
C ARG A 79 -5.13 35.64 4.54
N PHE A 80 -5.57 34.39 4.53
CA PHE A 80 -5.17 33.41 5.54
C PHE A 80 -3.71 33.00 5.34
N GLU A 81 -2.87 33.26 6.33
CA GLU A 81 -1.46 32.87 6.32
C GLU A 81 -1.22 31.74 7.34
N PRO A 82 -1.27 30.46 6.94
CA PRO A 82 -1.17 29.32 7.87
C PRO A 82 0.09 29.34 8.74
N ALA A 83 1.17 29.95 8.24
CA ALA A 83 2.43 30.08 8.99
C ALA A 83 2.38 31.09 10.16
N LYS A 84 1.42 31.99 10.14
CA LYS A 84 1.34 33.11 11.11
C LYS A 84 0.11 33.04 12.01
N ILE A 85 -0.90 32.25 11.64
CA ILE A 85 -2.18 32.13 12.36
C ILE A 85 -2.21 30.81 13.11
N ASP A 86 -2.37 30.89 14.41
CA ASP A 86 -2.48 29.75 15.32
C ASP A 86 -3.93 29.58 15.81
N ASP A 87 -4.81 29.18 14.87
CA ASP A 87 -6.22 28.90 15.15
C ASP A 87 -6.64 27.66 14.36
N SER A 88 -6.93 26.59 15.09
CA SER A 88 -7.25 25.28 14.52
C SER A 88 -8.55 25.27 13.71
N ALA A 89 -9.56 26.06 14.11
CA ALA A 89 -10.84 26.11 13.43
C ALA A 89 -10.73 26.86 12.09
N LEU A 90 -9.99 27.97 12.06
CA LEU A 90 -9.72 28.70 10.83
C LEU A 90 -8.82 27.91 9.88
N LEU A 91 -7.86 27.14 10.40
CA LEU A 91 -7.00 26.26 9.59
C LEU A 91 -7.80 25.10 9.00
N GLU A 92 -8.72 24.51 9.77
CA GLU A 92 -9.62 23.46 9.26
C GLU A 92 -10.55 24.00 8.15
N LEU A 93 -11.10 25.19 8.35
CA LEU A 93 -11.91 25.86 7.32
C LEU A 93 -11.09 26.14 6.06
N TYR A 94 -9.87 26.69 6.22
CA TYR A 94 -8.98 26.98 5.10
C TYR A 94 -8.64 25.73 4.27
N THR A 95 -8.32 24.62 4.94
CA THR A 95 -8.04 23.35 4.27
C THR A 95 -9.28 22.75 3.63
N SER A 96 -10.46 22.85 4.26
CA SER A 96 -11.72 22.37 3.67
C SER A 96 -12.12 23.13 2.40
N LEU A 97 -11.68 24.38 2.27
CA LEU A 97 -11.87 25.22 1.09
C LEU A 97 -10.78 25.04 0.00
N GLY A 98 -9.88 24.07 0.20
CA GLY A 98 -8.82 23.75 -0.78
C GLY A 98 -7.51 24.51 -0.56
N GLY A 99 -7.32 25.18 0.57
CA GLY A 99 -6.05 25.78 0.96
C GLY A 99 -4.99 24.73 1.28
N GLU A 100 -3.74 25.02 0.94
CA GLU A 100 -2.62 24.16 1.30
C GLU A 100 -2.28 24.36 2.79
N ALA A 101 -2.45 23.32 3.59
CA ALA A 101 -2.05 23.35 4.99
C ALA A 101 -0.52 23.41 5.08
N VAL A 102 0.01 24.54 5.48
CA VAL A 102 1.38 24.58 6.00
C VAL A 102 1.34 24.03 7.41
N LEU A 103 1.70 22.77 7.56
CA LEU A 103 1.81 22.13 8.85
C LEU A 103 2.84 22.91 9.70
N LYS A 104 2.36 23.76 10.62
CA LYS A 104 3.17 24.24 11.73
C LYS A 104 3.33 23.10 12.71
N LEU A 105 4.39 22.34 12.54
CA LEU A 105 4.74 21.30 13.48
C LEU A 105 5.67 21.93 14.52
N ASP A 106 5.06 22.51 15.55
CA ASP A 106 5.75 22.91 16.76
C ASP A 106 6.24 21.65 17.44
N GLY A 107 7.52 21.38 17.34
CA GLY A 107 7.89 20.27 18.08
C GLY A 107 9.27 19.71 17.86
N ALA A 108 9.80 19.38 18.95
CA ALA A 108 10.95 18.54 19.08
C ALA A 108 10.92 17.42 18.02
N GLN A 109 12.05 17.07 17.54
CA GLN A 109 12.38 16.00 16.61
C GLN A 109 11.87 14.63 17.13
N LYS A 110 10.53 14.42 17.09
CA LYS A 110 9.86 13.26 17.70
C LYS A 110 8.94 12.58 16.69
N ILE A 111 9.04 11.26 16.60
CA ILE A 111 8.18 10.42 15.77
C ILE A 111 7.56 9.33 16.65
N ALA A 112 6.22 9.23 16.70
CA ALA A 112 5.54 8.13 17.35
C ALA A 112 5.12 7.08 16.30
N VAL A 113 5.32 5.81 16.64
CA VAL A 113 4.91 4.66 15.82
C VAL A 113 3.73 4.00 16.52
N ILE A 114 2.53 4.06 15.92
CA ILE A 114 1.30 3.48 16.45
C ILE A 114 1.15 2.06 15.90
N ILE A 115 1.02 1.10 16.80
CA ILE A 115 1.03 -0.33 16.52
C ILE A 115 -0.23 -0.98 17.10
N PRO A 116 -1.23 -1.34 16.29
CA PRO A 116 -2.37 -2.14 16.73
C PRO A 116 -1.97 -3.63 16.79
N GLN A 117 -1.22 -4.01 17.82
CA GLN A 117 -0.54 -5.31 17.94
C GLN A 117 -1.44 -6.52 17.71
N LYS A 118 -2.70 -6.49 18.14
CA LYS A 118 -3.64 -7.60 17.94
C LYS A 118 -4.02 -7.77 16.48
N ILE A 119 -3.99 -6.70 15.72
CA ILE A 119 -4.40 -6.67 14.31
C ILE A 119 -3.22 -7.07 13.42
N ILE A 120 -2.10 -6.33 13.53
CA ILE A 120 -0.95 -6.51 12.63
C ILE A 120 0.04 -7.60 13.08
N LYS A 121 -0.12 -8.13 14.30
CA LYS A 121 0.63 -9.29 14.83
C LYS A 121 2.15 -9.21 14.60
N SER A 122 2.71 -10.13 13.81
CA SER A 122 4.14 -10.20 13.50
C SER A 122 4.66 -8.99 12.70
N TYR A 123 3.80 -8.33 11.93
CA TYR A 123 4.21 -7.11 11.21
C TYR A 123 4.55 -5.93 12.12
N ALA A 124 4.14 -5.96 13.39
CA ALA A 124 4.54 -4.97 14.38
C ALA A 124 6.07 -4.84 14.46
N ASN A 125 6.78 -5.98 14.49
CA ASN A 125 8.24 -6.00 14.52
C ASN A 125 8.83 -5.46 13.20
N VAL A 126 8.25 -5.84 12.06
CA VAL A 126 8.70 -5.36 10.74
C VAL A 126 8.62 -3.84 10.65
N VAL A 127 7.50 -3.25 11.07
CA VAL A 127 7.31 -1.79 11.08
C VAL A 127 8.29 -1.11 12.03
N SER A 128 8.39 -1.59 13.26
CA SER A 128 9.29 -1.02 14.27
C SER A 128 10.74 -1.08 13.83
N ASN A 129 11.17 -2.23 13.35
CA ASN A 129 12.53 -2.48 12.93
C ASN A 129 12.90 -1.68 11.67
N ALA A 130 11.97 -1.53 10.73
CA ALA A 130 12.19 -0.72 9.53
C ALA A 130 12.37 0.77 9.86
N VAL A 131 11.56 1.31 10.77
CA VAL A 131 11.72 2.69 11.25
C VAL A 131 13.07 2.87 11.95
N LEU A 132 13.44 1.93 12.84
CA LEU A 132 14.74 1.98 13.53
C LEU A 132 15.92 1.88 12.56
N ALA A 133 15.87 0.98 11.57
CA ALA A 133 16.89 0.87 10.54
C ALA A 133 17.08 2.20 9.78
N TYR A 134 15.98 2.89 9.41
CA TYR A 134 16.07 4.20 8.79
C TYR A 134 16.73 5.23 9.73
N ILE A 135 16.27 5.34 10.98
CA ILE A 135 16.77 6.30 11.95
C ILE A 135 18.29 6.12 12.19
N LEU A 136 18.72 4.86 12.29
CA LEU A 136 20.16 4.54 12.44
C LEU A 136 20.95 4.83 11.16
N LYS A 137 20.43 4.47 9.98
CA LYS A 137 21.11 4.78 8.72
C LYS A 137 21.29 6.27 8.51
N GLN A 138 20.31 7.05 8.95
CA GLN A 138 20.32 8.50 8.81
C GLN A 138 21.16 9.20 9.93
N GLU A 139 21.57 8.45 10.97
CA GLU A 139 22.16 9.02 12.19
C GLU A 139 21.28 10.14 12.76
N ALA A 140 19.95 9.95 12.66
CA ALA A 140 18.98 10.97 12.97
C ALA A 140 18.87 11.23 14.48
N ASN A 141 19.01 12.49 14.88
CA ASN A 141 18.77 12.90 16.27
C ASN A 141 17.25 13.10 16.49
N VAL A 142 16.50 12.00 16.58
CA VAL A 142 15.07 11.95 16.72
C VAL A 142 14.67 11.02 17.86
N GLU A 143 13.76 11.46 18.71
CA GLU A 143 13.09 10.59 19.68
C GLU A 143 12.04 9.74 18.96
N VAL A 144 12.16 8.42 19.00
CA VAL A 144 11.18 7.49 18.45
C VAL A 144 10.47 6.77 19.58
N LYS A 145 9.12 6.84 19.60
CA LYS A 145 8.31 6.14 20.59
C LYS A 145 7.36 5.15 19.92
N PHE A 146 7.39 3.90 20.37
CA PHE A 146 6.45 2.87 19.92
C PHE A 146 5.27 2.80 20.88
N ILE A 147 4.06 2.97 20.37
CA ILE A 147 2.83 3.00 21.15
C ILE A 147 1.92 1.87 20.68
N ASN A 148 1.69 0.89 21.54
CA ASN A 148 0.76 -0.18 21.26
C ASN A 148 -0.66 0.30 21.50
N SER A 149 -1.46 0.46 20.44
CA SER A 149 -2.90 0.76 20.54
C SER A 149 -3.74 -0.47 20.85
N ASN A 150 -3.13 -1.68 20.81
CA ASN A 150 -3.77 -2.96 20.97
C ASN A 150 -4.62 -3.36 19.74
N ASP A 151 -5.64 -2.60 19.40
CA ASP A 151 -6.51 -2.76 18.24
C ASP A 151 -6.78 -1.42 17.55
N GLU A 152 -7.67 -1.40 16.54
CA GLU A 152 -8.01 -0.23 15.73
C GLU A 152 -9.37 0.38 16.07
N SER A 153 -9.95 0.02 17.23
CA SER A 153 -11.17 0.67 17.68
C SER A 153 -10.95 2.17 17.92
N LEU A 154 -12.03 2.96 17.78
CA LEU A 154 -11.99 4.39 17.99
C LEU A 154 -11.33 4.74 19.33
N GLN A 155 -11.70 4.05 20.42
CA GLN A 155 -11.16 4.29 21.74
C GLN A 155 -9.68 3.95 21.85
N SER A 156 -9.23 2.83 21.24
CA SER A 156 -7.84 2.40 21.29
C SER A 156 -6.93 3.37 20.56
N LEU A 157 -7.31 3.78 19.34
CA LEU A 157 -6.54 4.73 18.54
C LEU A 157 -6.56 6.13 19.16
N GLN A 158 -7.70 6.56 19.70
CA GLN A 158 -7.79 7.84 20.41
C GLN A 158 -6.86 7.88 21.62
N ASN A 159 -6.83 6.82 22.42
CA ASN A 159 -5.95 6.73 23.59
C ASN A 159 -4.47 6.75 23.18
N ALA A 160 -4.10 6.01 22.12
CA ALA A 160 -2.73 5.98 21.61
C ALA A 160 -2.27 7.38 21.13
N LEU A 161 -3.12 8.07 20.35
CA LEU A 161 -2.85 9.44 19.92
C LEU A 161 -2.75 10.40 21.11
N GLN A 162 -3.66 10.30 22.09
CA GLN A 162 -3.66 11.17 23.25
C GLN A 162 -2.42 10.97 24.12
N THR A 163 -1.94 9.73 24.28
CA THR A 163 -0.67 9.42 24.96
C THR A 163 0.49 10.11 24.26
N ALA A 164 0.59 9.99 22.93
CA ALA A 164 1.65 10.65 22.18
C ALA A 164 1.54 12.19 22.27
N ARG A 165 0.35 12.74 22.10
CA ARG A 165 0.09 14.18 22.19
C ARG A 165 0.51 14.79 23.54
N SER A 166 0.23 14.08 24.64
CA SER A 166 0.62 14.53 25.98
C SER A 166 2.14 14.62 26.17
N GLU A 167 2.92 13.95 25.33
CA GLU A 167 4.38 13.96 25.33
C GLU A 167 4.97 14.82 24.17
N GLY A 168 4.12 15.55 23.46
CA GLY A 168 4.52 16.50 22.43
C GLY A 168 4.86 15.88 21.07
N PHE A 169 4.34 14.69 20.76
CA PHE A 169 4.46 14.10 19.42
C PHE A 169 3.39 14.65 18.49
N SER A 170 3.78 15.03 17.28
CA SER A 170 2.90 15.49 16.20
C SER A 170 3.14 14.75 14.87
N TYR A 171 4.22 13.95 14.79
CA TYR A 171 4.53 13.09 13.66
C TYR A 171 4.28 11.64 14.01
N PHE A 172 3.55 10.94 13.14
CA PHE A 172 3.15 9.56 13.40
C PHE A 172 3.41 8.67 12.20
N ILE A 173 3.82 7.43 12.46
CA ILE A 173 3.75 6.32 11.52
C ILE A 173 2.75 5.33 12.12
N ALA A 174 1.68 5.01 11.39
CA ALA A 174 0.62 4.14 11.89
C ALA A 174 0.40 2.98 10.92
N ALA A 175 0.79 1.77 11.31
CA ALA A 175 0.56 0.57 10.51
C ALA A 175 -0.86 0.08 10.75
N LEU A 176 -1.77 0.46 9.87
CA LEU A 176 -3.22 0.28 10.02
C LEU A 176 -3.80 -0.54 8.88
N THR A 177 -4.92 -1.20 9.17
CA THR A 177 -5.83 -1.70 8.13
C THR A 177 -6.63 -0.55 7.53
N GLN A 178 -7.42 -0.82 6.50
CA GLN A 178 -8.37 0.14 5.95
C GLN A 178 -9.33 0.68 7.03
N SER A 179 -9.83 -0.19 7.91
CA SER A 179 -10.71 0.20 9.02
C SER A 179 -10.01 1.17 9.96
N GLY A 180 -8.77 0.84 10.39
CA GLY A 180 -7.96 1.70 11.22
C GLY A 180 -7.63 3.04 10.56
N ALA A 181 -7.35 3.04 9.26
CA ALA A 181 -7.08 4.26 8.49
C ALA A 181 -8.32 5.18 8.43
N ASN A 182 -9.52 4.62 8.25
CA ASN A 182 -10.76 5.40 8.32
C ASN A 182 -11.02 5.93 9.74
N THR A 183 -10.74 5.14 10.77
CA THR A 183 -10.87 5.59 12.16
C THR A 183 -9.92 6.74 12.45
N ILE A 184 -8.63 6.62 12.07
CA ILE A 184 -7.64 7.65 12.37
C ILE A 184 -7.88 8.93 11.57
N ASN A 185 -8.48 8.82 10.36
CA ASN A 185 -8.90 9.96 9.56
C ASN A 185 -9.88 10.87 10.31
N SER A 186 -10.74 10.30 11.18
CA SER A 186 -11.65 11.08 12.03
C SER A 186 -10.96 11.72 13.25
N LEU A 187 -9.83 11.16 13.69
CA LEU A 187 -9.15 11.51 14.94
C LEU A 187 -7.98 12.48 14.77
N ILE A 188 -7.37 12.51 13.58
CA ILE A 188 -6.18 13.32 13.31
C ILE A 188 -6.50 14.81 13.40
N LEU A 189 -5.62 15.57 14.07
CA LEU A 189 -5.69 17.02 14.16
C LEU A 189 -4.97 17.69 13.00
N SER A 190 -5.32 18.91 12.66
CA SER A 190 -4.69 19.69 11.59
C SER A 190 -3.20 19.98 11.82
N THR A 191 -2.76 19.95 13.09
CA THR A 191 -1.37 20.16 13.51
C THR A 191 -0.53 18.88 13.52
N GLU A 192 -1.05 17.77 13.04
CA GLU A 192 -0.39 16.47 13.04
C GLU A 192 -0.17 15.97 11.64
N LEU A 193 0.79 15.08 11.48
CA LEU A 193 1.04 14.33 10.25
C LEU A 193 1.07 12.84 10.59
N ILE A 194 0.26 12.05 9.88
CA ILE A 194 0.28 10.60 10.02
C ILE A 194 0.63 9.96 8.67
N TYR A 195 1.67 9.14 8.66
CA TYR A 195 2.01 8.28 7.53
C TYR A 195 1.49 6.86 7.77
N ILE A 196 0.75 6.31 6.80
CA ILE A 196 0.14 4.97 6.86
C ILE A 196 0.82 4.08 5.81
N PRO A 197 1.75 3.19 6.21
CA PRO A 197 2.56 2.41 5.25
C PRO A 197 1.79 1.32 4.50
N SER A 198 0.65 0.89 5.04
CA SER A 198 -0.05 -0.33 4.64
C SER A 198 -1.26 -0.10 3.72
N VAL A 199 -1.81 1.10 3.68
CA VAL A 199 -3.08 1.41 3.01
C VAL A 199 -2.85 2.37 1.85
N HIS A 200 -3.49 2.12 0.72
CA HIS A 200 -3.55 3.05 -0.41
C HIS A 200 -4.67 4.07 -0.18
N SER A 201 -4.46 5.33 -0.56
CA SER A 201 -5.40 6.44 -0.33
C SER A 201 -6.81 6.19 -0.88
N SER A 202 -6.95 5.44 -1.97
CA SER A 202 -8.24 5.10 -2.58
C SER A 202 -9.16 4.26 -1.68
N PHE A 203 -8.65 3.69 -0.60
CA PHE A 203 -9.42 2.91 0.36
C PHE A 203 -9.96 3.74 1.53
N VAL A 204 -9.58 5.01 1.62
CA VAL A 204 -10.05 5.91 2.68
C VAL A 204 -10.97 6.96 2.09
N LEU A 205 -12.14 7.10 2.69
CA LEU A 205 -13.14 8.05 2.21
C LEU A 205 -12.78 9.47 2.68
N ASN A 206 -12.64 10.40 1.73
CA ASN A 206 -12.31 11.80 1.99
C ASN A 206 -11.13 11.95 2.96
N PRO A 207 -9.93 11.43 2.60
CA PRO A 207 -8.79 11.50 3.49
C PRO A 207 -8.37 12.94 3.74
N LYS A 208 -8.05 13.26 4.99
CA LYS A 208 -7.50 14.57 5.35
C LYS A 208 -6.12 14.75 4.71
N PRO A 209 -5.72 15.98 4.33
CA PRO A 209 -4.47 16.23 3.59
C PRO A 209 -3.19 15.92 4.37
N ASN A 210 -3.29 15.81 5.69
CA ASN A 210 -2.20 15.46 6.59
C ASN A 210 -2.13 13.94 6.91
N LEU A 211 -2.89 13.11 6.20
CA LEU A 211 -2.68 11.67 6.09
C LEU A 211 -1.89 11.37 4.83
N ILE A 212 -0.78 10.68 4.97
CA ILE A 212 0.06 10.24 3.85
C ILE A 212 -0.01 8.72 3.77
N PHE A 213 -0.21 8.20 2.57
CA PHE A 213 -0.45 6.78 2.32
C PHE A 213 0.72 6.15 1.57
N GLY A 214 1.28 5.09 2.13
CA GLY A 214 2.37 4.32 1.55
C GLY A 214 1.94 2.96 0.97
N GLY A 215 0.65 2.67 0.93
CA GLY A 215 0.14 1.40 0.42
C GLY A 215 0.35 1.21 -1.08
N VAL A 216 0.44 -0.04 -1.51
CA VAL A 216 0.64 -0.43 -2.91
C VAL A 216 -0.59 -0.12 -3.75
N ASP A 217 -0.39 0.38 -4.96
CA ASP A 217 -1.43 0.45 -5.99
C ASP A 217 -1.55 -0.89 -6.74
N TYR A 218 -2.31 -1.80 -6.16
CA TYR A 218 -2.59 -3.11 -6.78
C TYR A 218 -3.34 -2.99 -8.11
N LYS A 219 -4.13 -1.93 -8.31
CA LYS A 219 -4.83 -1.71 -9.58
C LYS A 219 -3.82 -1.40 -10.69
N ALA A 220 -2.83 -0.58 -10.42
CA ALA A 220 -1.73 -0.32 -11.35
C ALA A 220 -0.91 -1.59 -11.63
N GLN A 221 -0.64 -2.43 -10.61
CA GLN A 221 0.04 -3.71 -10.81
C GLN A 221 -0.75 -4.65 -11.73
N ILE A 222 -2.06 -4.79 -11.52
CA ILE A 222 -2.92 -5.60 -12.40
C ILE A 222 -2.90 -5.04 -13.82
N SER A 223 -3.00 -3.73 -14.00
CA SER A 223 -2.95 -3.09 -15.33
C SER A 223 -1.62 -3.37 -16.04
N ALA A 224 -0.50 -3.33 -15.32
CA ALA A 224 0.82 -3.64 -15.87
C ALA A 224 0.95 -5.14 -16.23
N LEU A 225 0.41 -6.04 -15.41
CA LEU A 225 0.42 -7.49 -15.68
C LEU A 225 -0.44 -7.86 -16.89
N LEU A 226 -1.54 -7.16 -17.12
CA LEU A 226 -2.41 -7.39 -18.28
C LEU A 226 -1.69 -7.14 -19.62
N ALA A 227 -0.64 -6.32 -19.64
CA ALA A 227 0.22 -6.17 -20.83
C ALA A 227 1.03 -7.44 -21.18
N PHE A 228 1.12 -8.41 -20.26
CA PHE A 228 1.73 -9.72 -20.42
C PHE A 228 0.69 -10.84 -20.59
N ALA A 229 -0.59 -10.49 -20.65
CA ALA A 229 -1.69 -11.42 -20.82
C ALA A 229 -2.18 -11.50 -22.26
N ASN A 230 -2.85 -12.58 -22.59
CA ASN A 230 -3.71 -12.65 -23.78
C ASN A 230 -5.18 -12.33 -23.39
N GLU A 231 -6.10 -12.43 -24.36
CA GLU A 231 -7.51 -12.09 -24.17
C GLU A 231 -8.25 -13.04 -23.21
N LYS A 232 -7.79 -14.30 -23.12
CA LYS A 232 -8.41 -15.33 -22.29
C LYS A 232 -7.85 -15.31 -20.89
N ILE A 233 -8.61 -14.81 -19.94
CA ILE A 233 -8.17 -14.57 -18.58
C ILE A 233 -8.85 -15.53 -17.62
N VAL A 234 -8.05 -16.12 -16.73
CA VAL A 234 -8.52 -16.87 -15.57
C VAL A 234 -7.93 -16.24 -14.31
N ALA A 235 -8.71 -16.07 -13.25
CA ALA A 235 -8.23 -15.61 -11.98
C ALA A 235 -8.57 -16.60 -10.86
N PHE A 236 -7.55 -16.89 -10.04
CA PHE A 236 -7.70 -17.67 -8.82
C PHE A 236 -7.72 -16.73 -7.62
N ASP A 237 -8.64 -16.95 -6.69
CA ASP A 237 -8.65 -16.35 -5.36
C ASP A 237 -8.70 -17.43 -4.28
N ASP A 238 -8.49 -17.04 -3.02
CA ASP A 238 -8.55 -17.92 -1.86
C ASP A 238 -9.72 -17.58 -0.91
N GLY A 239 -10.60 -16.69 -1.35
CA GLY A 239 -11.72 -16.18 -0.57
C GLY A 239 -11.35 -15.03 0.34
N SER A 240 -10.06 -14.66 0.45
CA SER A 240 -9.65 -13.45 1.17
C SER A 240 -10.10 -12.20 0.42
N VAL A 241 -10.28 -11.13 1.15
CA VAL A 241 -10.82 -9.89 0.56
C VAL A 241 -9.80 -9.23 -0.35
N LEU A 242 -8.51 -9.30 -0.04
CA LEU A 242 -7.49 -8.82 -0.99
C LEU A 242 -7.57 -9.59 -2.31
N ALA A 243 -7.63 -10.94 -2.24
CA ALA A 243 -7.72 -11.77 -3.43
C ALA A 243 -8.98 -11.45 -4.27
N GLN A 244 -10.13 -11.28 -3.61
CA GLN A 244 -11.38 -10.88 -4.27
C GLN A 244 -11.26 -9.49 -4.92
N LYS A 245 -10.59 -8.55 -4.24
CA LYS A 245 -10.35 -7.21 -4.78
C LYS A 245 -9.40 -7.23 -5.99
N LEU A 246 -8.36 -8.04 -5.93
CA LEU A 246 -7.47 -8.25 -7.08
C LEU A 246 -8.22 -8.86 -8.26
N ASN A 247 -9.08 -9.86 -8.03
CA ASN A 247 -9.94 -10.46 -9.05
C ASN A 247 -10.90 -9.41 -9.64
N GLU A 248 -11.46 -8.52 -8.82
CA GLU A 248 -12.29 -7.41 -9.29
C GLU A 248 -11.51 -6.50 -10.26
N TYR A 249 -10.27 -6.13 -9.93
CA TYR A 249 -9.44 -5.30 -10.81
C TYR A 249 -9.10 -6.01 -12.13
N VAL A 250 -8.86 -7.32 -12.10
CA VAL A 250 -8.67 -8.12 -13.33
C VAL A 250 -9.95 -8.14 -14.16
N ARG A 251 -11.10 -8.45 -13.55
CA ARG A 251 -12.40 -8.52 -14.22
C ARG A 251 -12.81 -7.20 -14.88
N MET A 252 -12.57 -6.07 -14.21
CA MET A 252 -12.90 -4.74 -14.75
C MET A 252 -12.13 -4.38 -16.02
N GLN A 253 -11.00 -5.05 -16.29
CA GLN A 253 -10.10 -4.77 -17.41
C GLN A 253 -10.04 -5.94 -18.43
N SER A 254 -10.89 -6.96 -18.28
CA SER A 254 -10.88 -8.17 -19.10
C SER A 254 -12.23 -8.37 -19.80
N THR A 255 -12.20 -8.92 -21.02
CA THR A 255 -13.40 -9.23 -21.82
C THR A 255 -13.79 -10.70 -21.76
N ASP A 256 -12.82 -11.63 -21.80
CA ASP A 256 -13.02 -13.09 -21.60
C ASP A 256 -12.44 -13.48 -20.26
N TYR A 257 -13.28 -13.52 -19.23
CA TYR A 257 -12.90 -13.70 -17.84
C TYR A 257 -13.58 -14.90 -17.18
N TYR A 258 -12.80 -15.72 -16.52
CA TYR A 258 -13.27 -16.83 -15.69
C TYR A 258 -12.61 -16.77 -14.32
N GLU A 259 -13.38 -16.95 -13.26
CA GLU A 259 -12.94 -16.89 -11.87
C GLU A 259 -13.17 -18.22 -11.16
N THR A 260 -12.24 -18.59 -10.29
CA THR A 260 -12.35 -19.79 -9.46
C THR A 260 -11.65 -19.58 -8.11
N SER A 261 -12.32 -19.99 -7.04
CA SER A 261 -11.82 -19.81 -5.67
C SER A 261 -11.23 -21.11 -5.12
N ILE A 262 -10.15 -20.98 -4.38
CA ILE A 262 -9.47 -22.08 -3.66
C ILE A 262 -9.63 -21.82 -2.18
N THR A 263 -10.78 -22.19 -1.65
CA THR A 263 -11.09 -22.10 -0.21
C THR A 263 -10.80 -23.44 0.48
N GLY A 264 -10.17 -23.41 1.63
CA GLY A 264 -9.90 -24.60 2.43
C GLY A 264 -8.42 -24.97 2.53
N LYS A 265 -8.14 -25.95 3.41
CA LYS A 265 -6.78 -26.44 3.68
C LYS A 265 -6.33 -27.52 2.70
N ASP A 266 -7.25 -28.37 2.27
CA ASP A 266 -6.97 -29.46 1.32
C ASP A 266 -7.31 -28.99 -0.09
N ILE A 267 -6.27 -28.63 -0.85
CA ILE A 267 -6.42 -28.10 -2.20
C ILE A 267 -6.40 -29.27 -3.19
N ASN A 268 -7.58 -29.72 -3.57
CA ASN A 268 -7.77 -30.66 -4.66
C ASN A 268 -8.53 -29.99 -5.80
N LEU A 269 -7.80 -29.69 -6.89
CA LEU A 269 -8.36 -28.98 -8.03
C LEU A 269 -8.91 -29.90 -9.14
N ASN A 270 -9.06 -31.21 -8.87
CA ASN A 270 -9.54 -32.17 -9.89
C ASN A 270 -10.83 -31.69 -10.56
N ASN A 271 -11.83 -31.30 -9.78
CA ASN A 271 -13.13 -30.85 -10.34
C ASN A 271 -13.03 -29.53 -11.11
N THR A 272 -12.09 -28.67 -10.72
CA THR A 272 -11.84 -27.39 -11.38
C THR A 272 -11.06 -27.61 -12.68
N LEU A 273 -9.94 -28.30 -12.62
CA LEU A 273 -8.99 -28.48 -13.74
C LEU A 273 -9.46 -29.49 -14.79
N ASN A 274 -10.44 -30.38 -14.45
CA ASN A 274 -11.10 -31.21 -15.46
C ASN A 274 -11.77 -30.38 -16.58
N LYS A 275 -12.06 -29.10 -16.32
CA LYS A 275 -12.52 -28.15 -17.36
C LYS A 275 -11.32 -27.58 -18.13
N LYS A 276 -10.41 -28.46 -18.59
CA LYS A 276 -9.12 -28.11 -19.20
C LYS A 276 -9.22 -26.99 -20.23
N SER A 277 -10.26 -27.00 -21.07
CA SER A 277 -10.45 -25.98 -22.11
C SER A 277 -10.57 -24.54 -21.59
N LYS A 278 -10.89 -24.34 -20.31
CA LYS A 278 -10.95 -23.00 -19.70
C LYS A 278 -9.58 -22.47 -19.36
N PHE A 279 -8.66 -23.35 -18.97
CA PHE A 279 -7.34 -23.00 -18.44
C PHE A 279 -6.25 -23.09 -19.50
N ASP A 280 -6.35 -24.04 -20.45
CA ASP A 280 -5.35 -24.25 -21.47
C ASP A 280 -5.26 -23.05 -22.41
N GLY A 281 -4.05 -22.54 -22.59
CA GLY A 281 -3.77 -21.33 -23.36
C GLY A 281 -4.27 -20.02 -22.70
N ALA A 282 -4.79 -20.04 -21.47
CA ALA A 282 -5.23 -18.84 -20.76
C ALA A 282 -4.07 -18.15 -20.03
N SER A 283 -4.19 -16.83 -19.85
CA SER A 283 -3.40 -16.08 -18.87
C SER A 283 -4.05 -16.20 -17.51
N ILE A 284 -3.30 -16.69 -16.53
CA ILE A 284 -3.82 -17.10 -15.23
C ILE A 284 -3.28 -16.19 -14.14
N PHE A 285 -4.16 -15.38 -13.54
CA PHE A 285 -3.85 -14.59 -12.36
C PHE A 285 -3.89 -15.46 -11.10
N LEU A 286 -2.77 -15.50 -10.39
CA LEU A 286 -2.59 -16.20 -9.12
C LEU A 286 -2.73 -15.18 -7.97
N ASN A 287 -3.96 -14.70 -7.73
CA ASN A 287 -4.28 -13.78 -6.64
C ASN A 287 -4.47 -14.56 -5.33
N ILE A 288 -3.50 -15.37 -4.99
CA ILE A 288 -3.45 -16.31 -3.88
C ILE A 288 -2.03 -16.37 -3.33
N PRO A 289 -1.83 -16.69 -2.04
CA PRO A 289 -0.49 -16.84 -1.47
C PRO A 289 0.36 -17.90 -2.18
N ILE A 290 1.68 -17.74 -2.12
CA ILE A 290 2.65 -18.56 -2.87
C ILE A 290 2.47 -20.06 -2.67
N VAL A 291 2.11 -20.53 -1.47
CA VAL A 291 1.87 -21.96 -1.20
C VAL A 291 0.69 -22.46 -2.01
N LYS A 292 -0.41 -21.73 -2.08
CA LYS A 292 -1.56 -22.10 -2.91
C LYS A 292 -1.22 -21.97 -4.40
N ALA A 293 -0.47 -20.93 -4.79
CA ALA A 293 -0.01 -20.74 -6.16
C ALA A 293 0.85 -21.91 -6.67
N SER A 294 1.76 -22.43 -5.83
CA SER A 294 2.59 -23.57 -6.17
C SER A 294 1.78 -24.86 -6.37
N LEU A 295 0.73 -25.05 -5.54
CA LEU A 295 -0.18 -26.19 -5.69
C LEU A 295 -1.01 -26.10 -6.98
N VAL A 296 -1.49 -24.90 -7.32
CA VAL A 296 -2.17 -24.66 -8.61
C VAL A 296 -1.26 -25.00 -9.77
N ALA A 297 -0.04 -24.46 -9.82
CA ALA A 297 0.92 -24.68 -10.87
C ALA A 297 1.25 -26.18 -11.04
N THR A 298 1.50 -26.87 -9.91
CA THR A 298 1.79 -28.31 -9.91
C THR A 298 0.62 -29.16 -10.41
N GLN A 299 -0.60 -28.86 -9.96
CA GLN A 299 -1.79 -29.62 -10.39
C GLN A 299 -2.13 -29.33 -11.84
N MET A 300 -1.99 -28.09 -12.35
CA MET A 300 -2.15 -27.78 -13.77
C MET A 300 -1.22 -28.63 -14.64
N ARG A 301 0.04 -28.80 -14.24
CA ARG A 301 0.97 -29.70 -14.92
C ARG A 301 0.47 -31.13 -14.93
N GLY A 302 -0.07 -31.63 -13.82
CA GLY A 302 -0.65 -32.98 -13.73
C GLY A 302 -1.83 -33.19 -14.68
N PHE A 303 -2.57 -32.16 -15.00
CA PHE A 303 -3.65 -32.15 -15.99
C PHE A 303 -3.18 -31.78 -17.41
N GLU A 304 -1.86 -31.64 -17.63
CA GLU A 304 -1.28 -31.22 -18.92
C GLU A 304 -1.89 -29.91 -19.43
N ILE A 305 -2.22 -28.98 -18.53
CA ILE A 305 -2.67 -27.64 -18.84
C ILE A 305 -1.44 -26.79 -19.08
N LYS A 306 -1.41 -26.09 -20.22
CA LYS A 306 -0.33 -25.18 -20.62
C LYS A 306 -0.87 -23.76 -20.62
N PRO A 307 -0.71 -22.98 -19.52
CA PRO A 307 -1.11 -21.59 -19.50
C PRO A 307 -0.27 -20.76 -20.48
N TYR A 308 -0.86 -19.73 -21.05
CA TYR A 308 -0.13 -18.72 -21.81
C TYR A 308 0.85 -17.96 -20.91
N ALA A 309 0.35 -17.47 -19.78
CA ALA A 309 1.15 -16.83 -18.72
C ALA A 309 0.57 -17.15 -17.35
N LEU A 310 1.43 -17.19 -16.34
CA LEU A 310 1.05 -17.11 -14.92
C LEU A 310 1.39 -15.70 -14.44
N LEU A 311 0.43 -15.03 -13.82
CA LEU A 311 0.53 -13.63 -13.45
C LEU A 311 0.25 -13.45 -11.97
N SER A 312 1.06 -12.70 -11.27
CA SER A 312 0.84 -12.41 -9.87
C SER A 312 1.25 -11.00 -9.50
N THR A 313 0.58 -10.41 -8.53
CA THR A 313 0.97 -9.12 -7.96
C THR A 313 2.14 -9.30 -6.97
N GLN A 314 2.54 -8.22 -6.33
CA GLN A 314 3.62 -8.19 -5.34
C GLN A 314 3.42 -9.14 -4.16
N ILE A 315 2.21 -9.65 -3.93
CA ILE A 315 1.94 -10.65 -2.89
C ILE A 315 2.84 -11.89 -3.00
N ASN A 316 3.29 -12.21 -4.23
CA ASN A 316 4.18 -13.34 -4.51
C ASN A 316 5.59 -12.90 -4.97
N PHE A 317 5.94 -11.63 -4.85
CA PHE A 317 7.32 -11.17 -5.10
C PHE A 317 8.20 -11.47 -3.88
N LEU A 318 8.53 -12.74 -3.70
CA LEU A 318 9.24 -13.27 -2.54
C LEU A 318 10.27 -14.32 -2.98
N PRO A 319 11.44 -14.43 -2.32
CA PRO A 319 12.48 -15.41 -2.69
C PRO A 319 12.00 -16.86 -2.68
N ASN A 320 11.03 -17.16 -1.82
CA ASN A 320 10.47 -18.51 -1.72
C ASN A 320 9.69 -18.97 -2.98
N VAL A 321 9.39 -18.12 -3.94
CA VAL A 321 8.90 -18.51 -5.28
C VAL A 321 9.81 -19.56 -5.90
N PHE A 322 11.13 -19.39 -5.79
CA PHE A 322 12.12 -20.27 -6.41
C PHE A 322 12.20 -21.65 -5.79
N SER A 323 11.83 -21.78 -4.52
CA SER A 323 11.75 -23.06 -3.81
C SER A 323 10.35 -23.68 -3.85
N ALA A 324 9.29 -22.87 -3.87
CA ALA A 324 7.92 -23.34 -3.84
C ALA A 324 7.39 -23.81 -5.19
N ILE A 325 7.75 -23.11 -6.29
CA ILE A 325 7.32 -23.44 -7.65
C ILE A 325 8.52 -23.98 -8.42
N THR A 326 8.40 -25.20 -8.98
CA THR A 326 9.51 -25.79 -9.74
C THR A 326 9.85 -24.93 -10.96
N GLN A 327 11.12 -24.93 -11.37
CA GLN A 327 11.56 -24.15 -12.53
C GLN A 327 10.72 -24.43 -13.78
N ARG A 328 10.30 -25.67 -13.96
CA ARG A 328 9.43 -26.07 -15.07
C ARG A 328 8.06 -25.41 -15.05
N ASP A 329 7.50 -25.20 -13.86
CA ASP A 329 6.15 -24.65 -13.68
C ASP A 329 6.12 -23.12 -13.68
N ARG A 330 7.28 -22.46 -13.52
CA ARG A 330 7.41 -21.00 -13.50
C ARG A 330 8.04 -20.39 -14.74
N GLN A 331 8.13 -21.15 -15.87
CA GLN A 331 8.73 -20.66 -17.10
C GLN A 331 8.04 -19.40 -17.67
N ASN A 332 6.73 -19.27 -17.45
CA ASN A 332 5.91 -18.15 -17.91
C ASN A 332 5.31 -17.40 -16.71
N LEU A 333 5.98 -17.39 -15.57
CA LEU A 333 5.52 -16.69 -14.37
C LEU A 333 6.06 -15.27 -14.37
N PHE A 334 5.14 -14.29 -14.40
CA PHE A 334 5.43 -12.85 -14.29
C PHE A 334 4.83 -12.30 -13.02
N ILE A 335 5.63 -11.53 -12.29
CA ILE A 335 5.22 -10.97 -11.00
C ILE A 335 5.48 -9.45 -11.01
N ALA A 336 4.46 -8.69 -10.61
CA ALA A 336 4.59 -7.26 -10.43
C ALA A 336 5.29 -6.93 -9.11
N ASN A 337 6.16 -5.92 -9.13
CA ASN A 337 6.78 -5.35 -7.94
C ASN A 337 6.80 -3.82 -8.04
N SER A 338 6.57 -3.17 -6.91
CA SER A 338 6.55 -1.72 -6.76
C SER A 338 7.72 -1.17 -5.95
N LEU A 339 8.59 -2.03 -5.43
CA LEU A 339 9.74 -1.61 -4.63
C LEU A 339 10.93 -1.27 -5.54
N ASN A 340 11.52 -0.10 -5.32
CA ASN A 340 12.77 0.25 -5.97
C ASN A 340 13.97 -0.31 -5.17
N PRO A 341 15.10 -0.59 -5.81
CA PRO A 341 16.32 -0.93 -5.09
C PRO A 341 16.72 0.17 -4.13
N VAL A 342 17.20 -0.20 -2.96
CA VAL A 342 17.86 0.66 -1.97
C VAL A 342 19.35 0.32 -1.91
N ASP A 343 20.17 1.19 -1.31
CA ASP A 343 21.62 0.96 -1.23
C ASP A 343 21.98 -0.25 -0.37
N GLU A 344 23.12 -0.89 -0.66
CA GLU A 344 23.59 -2.10 0.02
C GLU A 344 23.79 -1.90 1.53
N ALA A 345 24.20 -0.71 1.97
CA ALA A 345 24.39 -0.44 3.40
C ALA A 345 23.03 -0.35 4.11
N PHE A 346 21.97 0.12 3.44
CA PHE A 346 20.62 0.11 3.97
C PHE A 346 20.05 -1.31 4.03
N LEU A 347 20.33 -2.14 2.99
CA LEU A 347 19.98 -3.57 3.00
C LEU A 347 20.66 -4.30 4.16
N GLY A 348 21.96 -4.06 4.37
CA GLY A 348 22.69 -4.65 5.48
C GLY A 348 22.14 -4.28 6.87
N LEU A 349 21.68 -3.05 7.05
CA LEU A 349 20.97 -2.66 8.28
C LEU A 349 19.62 -3.38 8.38
N GLY A 350 18.88 -3.52 7.27
CA GLY A 350 17.66 -4.29 7.25
C GLY A 350 17.86 -5.72 7.73
N GLU A 351 18.89 -6.39 7.25
CA GLU A 351 19.24 -7.76 7.67
C GLU A 351 19.56 -7.84 9.18
N LEU A 352 20.25 -6.84 9.75
CA LEU A 352 20.50 -6.77 11.19
C LEU A 352 19.23 -6.61 12.02
N PHE A 353 18.20 -5.99 11.46
CA PHE A 353 16.90 -5.77 12.09
C PHE A 353 15.82 -6.75 11.62
N ASP A 354 16.19 -7.83 10.91
CA ASP A 354 15.24 -8.82 10.39
C ASP A 354 14.15 -8.20 9.47
N VAL A 355 14.57 -7.25 8.62
CA VAL A 355 13.71 -6.63 7.60
C VAL A 355 14.38 -6.73 6.24
N ASP A 356 13.82 -7.52 5.34
CA ASP A 356 14.29 -7.56 3.96
C ASP A 356 13.60 -6.47 3.11
N PHE A 357 14.26 -5.34 2.93
CA PHE A 357 13.74 -4.22 2.15
C PHE A 357 13.56 -4.51 0.66
N ARG A 358 14.12 -5.60 0.14
CA ARG A 358 13.93 -6.02 -1.25
C ARG A 358 12.54 -6.61 -1.48
N TYR A 359 11.97 -7.25 -0.44
CA TYR A 359 10.76 -8.04 -0.56
C TYR A 359 9.64 -7.62 0.41
N SER A 360 9.98 -6.99 1.53
CA SER A 360 9.01 -6.54 2.51
C SER A 360 8.44 -5.16 2.16
N HIS A 361 7.26 -5.13 1.51
CA HIS A 361 6.60 -3.85 1.22
C HIS A 361 6.32 -3.04 2.50
N ILE A 362 5.81 -3.69 3.54
CA ILE A 362 5.50 -3.00 4.81
C ILE A 362 6.77 -2.43 5.45
N GLY A 363 7.86 -3.18 5.47
CA GLY A 363 9.15 -2.70 5.96
C GLY A 363 9.65 -1.51 5.12
N TYR A 364 9.66 -1.67 3.80
CA TYR A 364 10.07 -0.63 2.86
C TYR A 364 9.25 0.65 3.06
N SER A 365 7.93 0.54 3.04
CA SER A 365 7.04 1.68 3.18
C SER A 365 7.12 2.33 4.57
N SER A 366 7.39 1.57 5.64
CA SER A 366 7.58 2.13 6.98
C SER A 366 8.84 2.96 7.09
N ALA A 367 9.95 2.49 6.51
CA ALA A 367 11.20 3.24 6.44
C ALA A 367 11.08 4.48 5.55
N LEU A 368 10.40 4.36 4.39
CA LEU A 368 10.07 5.49 3.52
C LEU A 368 9.22 6.54 4.25
N GLY A 369 8.26 6.10 5.09
CA GLY A 369 7.46 7.00 5.91
C GLY A 369 8.30 7.78 6.93
N ALA A 370 9.28 7.12 7.54
CA ALA A 370 10.23 7.76 8.43
C ALA A 370 11.09 8.79 7.66
N GLU A 371 11.56 8.43 6.46
CA GLU A 371 12.28 9.36 5.57
C GLU A 371 11.40 10.54 5.19
N TYR A 372 10.16 10.29 4.75
CA TYR A 372 9.25 11.34 4.35
C TYR A 372 9.04 12.37 5.47
N ILE A 373 8.80 11.91 6.69
CA ILE A 373 8.67 12.79 7.85
C ILE A 373 9.98 13.53 8.11
N TYR A 374 11.08 12.81 8.18
CA TYR A 374 12.36 13.37 8.56
C TYR A 374 12.85 14.42 7.56
N THR A 375 12.86 14.09 6.27
CA THR A 375 13.43 14.97 5.24
C THR A 375 12.54 16.16 4.86
N ASN A 376 11.23 16.08 5.08
CA ASN A 376 10.34 17.18 4.73
C ASN A 376 10.04 18.12 5.91
N PHE A 377 10.04 17.59 7.15
CA PHE A 377 9.54 18.34 8.31
C PHE A 377 10.58 18.54 9.42
N ILE A 378 11.56 17.62 9.55
CA ILE A 378 12.56 17.69 10.63
C ILE A 378 13.90 18.24 10.13
N ASN A 379 14.49 17.62 9.11
CA ASN A 379 15.78 18.03 8.55
C ASN A 379 15.77 17.99 7.01
N LYS A 380 15.46 19.11 6.38
CA LYS A 380 15.35 19.23 4.91
C LYS A 380 16.68 19.01 4.16
N ASN A 381 17.80 19.02 4.87
CA ASN A 381 19.13 18.79 4.29
C ASN A 381 19.60 17.33 4.45
N ALA A 382 18.75 16.47 4.99
CA ALA A 382 19.05 15.06 5.20
C ALA A 382 19.14 14.27 3.88
N ASN A 383 19.92 13.20 3.90
CA ASN A 383 20.02 12.31 2.75
C ASN A 383 18.69 11.58 2.51
N LYS A 384 18.35 11.39 1.24
CA LYS A 384 17.24 10.54 0.82
C LYS A 384 17.75 9.20 0.33
N PHE A 385 17.18 8.12 0.82
CA PHE A 385 17.51 6.74 0.44
C PHE A 385 16.45 6.13 -0.47
N PHE A 386 15.26 6.71 -0.49
CA PHE A 386 14.15 6.28 -1.32
C PHE A 386 13.90 7.28 -2.46
N THR A 387 13.51 6.76 -3.62
CA THR A 387 13.30 7.54 -4.85
C THR A 387 11.85 7.92 -5.10
N GLN A 388 10.92 7.40 -4.28
CA GLN A 388 9.50 7.64 -4.42
C GLN A 388 9.12 9.08 -4.10
N SER A 389 8.19 9.63 -4.90
CA SER A 389 7.53 10.90 -4.62
C SER A 389 6.19 10.66 -3.91
N VAL A 390 5.68 11.73 -3.29
CA VAL A 390 4.33 11.76 -2.71
C VAL A 390 3.52 12.81 -3.45
N GLU A 391 2.40 12.40 -4.04
CA GLU A 391 1.46 13.29 -4.72
C GLU A 391 0.04 13.01 -4.22
N ASN A 392 -0.72 14.04 -3.97
CA ASN A 392 -2.09 13.92 -3.44
C ASN A 392 -2.18 13.00 -2.22
N SER A 393 -1.24 13.16 -1.27
CA SER A 393 -1.11 12.35 -0.06
C SER A 393 -0.82 10.85 -0.29
N GLN A 394 -0.50 10.42 -1.51
CA GLN A 394 -0.16 9.05 -1.86
C GLN A 394 1.29 8.93 -2.32
N VAL A 395 2.00 7.94 -1.81
CA VAL A 395 3.32 7.55 -2.35
C VAL A 395 3.13 6.95 -3.74
N LEU A 396 3.86 7.48 -4.71
CA LEU A 396 3.87 6.96 -6.07
C LEU A 396 4.95 5.90 -6.22
N TYR A 397 4.55 4.72 -6.68
CA TYR A 397 5.43 3.60 -6.94
C TYR A 397 5.48 3.29 -8.43
N ASP A 398 6.69 3.04 -8.94
CA ASP A 398 6.89 2.53 -10.29
C ASP A 398 6.65 1.03 -10.32
N VAL A 399 5.63 0.60 -11.06
CA VAL A 399 5.36 -0.83 -11.23
C VAL A 399 6.31 -1.41 -12.28
N LYS A 400 7.06 -2.42 -11.89
CA LYS A 400 7.91 -3.21 -12.77
C LYS A 400 7.44 -4.66 -12.77
N ILE A 401 7.55 -5.31 -13.92
CA ILE A 401 7.23 -6.73 -14.07
C ILE A 401 8.54 -7.52 -14.11
N TYR A 402 8.55 -8.62 -13.39
CA TYR A 402 9.69 -9.53 -13.31
C TYR A 402 9.27 -10.91 -13.76
N ASP A 403 10.11 -11.59 -14.52
CA ASP A 403 9.98 -13.01 -14.75
C ASP A 403 10.71 -13.81 -13.64
N ALA A 404 10.23 -15.01 -13.41
CA ALA A 404 10.76 -15.92 -12.40
C ALA A 404 11.29 -17.23 -13.01
N LYS A 405 11.61 -17.26 -14.29
CA LYS A 405 12.06 -18.50 -14.98
C LYS A 405 13.43 -18.95 -14.54
N GLY A 406 14.33 -18.02 -14.20
CA GLY A 406 15.69 -18.27 -13.71
C GLY A 406 15.74 -18.71 -12.24
N GLU A 407 16.84 -18.42 -11.57
CA GLU A 407 17.05 -18.64 -10.13
C GLU A 407 16.85 -17.35 -9.31
N GLN A 408 16.58 -16.25 -9.99
CA GLN A 408 16.30 -14.95 -9.44
C GLN A 408 15.23 -14.24 -10.26
N PHE A 409 14.72 -13.13 -9.75
CA PHE A 409 13.82 -12.27 -10.50
C PHE A 409 14.60 -11.42 -11.50
N ASP A 410 14.27 -11.55 -12.78
CA ASP A 410 14.81 -10.72 -13.85
C ASP A 410 13.72 -9.79 -14.39
N GLN A 411 14.05 -8.50 -14.59
CA GLN A 411 13.05 -7.54 -15.08
C GLN A 411 12.60 -7.94 -16.49
N ALA A 412 11.31 -8.19 -16.66
CA ALA A 412 10.72 -8.59 -17.93
C ALA A 412 10.53 -7.38 -18.87
N SER A 413 10.80 -7.58 -20.16
CA SER A 413 10.50 -6.62 -21.22
C SER A 413 9.32 -7.10 -22.06
N GLN A 414 8.45 -6.20 -22.53
CA GLN A 414 7.31 -6.53 -23.40
C GLN A 414 7.70 -7.21 -24.72
N GLY A 415 8.95 -7.09 -25.15
CA GLY A 415 9.46 -7.75 -26.36
C GLY A 415 9.49 -9.28 -26.30
N PHE A 416 9.46 -9.87 -25.10
CA PHE A 416 9.51 -11.31 -24.89
C PHE A 416 8.28 -12.06 -25.44
N LEU A 417 7.11 -11.42 -25.45
CA LEU A 417 5.85 -12.04 -25.91
C LEU A 417 5.73 -12.07 -27.44
N LEU A 418 6.43 -11.20 -28.16
CA LEU A 418 6.45 -11.20 -29.61
C LEU A 418 7.25 -12.40 -30.19
N ASP A 419 8.26 -12.87 -29.48
CA ASP A 419 9.07 -14.02 -29.89
C ASP A 419 8.33 -15.37 -29.74
N GLN A 420 7.41 -15.51 -28.79
CA GLN A 420 6.62 -16.74 -28.61
C GLN A 420 5.59 -16.92 -29.72
N ASN A 421 5.04 -15.84 -30.26
CA ASN A 421 4.10 -15.93 -31.40
C ASN A 421 4.79 -16.26 -32.71
N SER A 422 6.10 -16.01 -32.86
CA SER A 422 6.87 -16.36 -34.06
C SER A 422 7.31 -17.84 -34.09
N THR A 423 7.33 -18.52 -32.93
CA THR A 423 7.73 -19.94 -32.82
C THR A 423 6.58 -20.94 -32.89
N MET A 424 5.32 -20.50 -32.83
CA MET A 424 4.13 -21.35 -33.00
C MET A 424 3.59 -21.38 -34.44
N GLY A 425 4.28 -20.77 -35.36
CA GLY A 425 3.89 -20.63 -36.78
C GLY A 425 4.80 -21.41 -37.77
N ILE A 426 5.23 -22.65 -37.43
CA ILE A 426 5.79 -23.60 -38.39
C ILE A 426 5.24 -25.00 -38.12
#